data_2bd11409da1bc25a7a37e50e6fe05fa1
#
_entry.id   2bd11409da1bc25a7a37e50e6fe05fa1
#
_cell.length_a   1.000
_cell.length_b   1.000
_cell.length_c   1.000
_cell.angle_alpha   90.00
_cell.angle_beta   90.00
_cell.angle_gamma   90.00
#
_symmetry.space_group_name_H-M   'P 1'
#
loop_
_entity.id
_entity.type
_entity.pdbx_description
1 polymer ?
#
loop_
_entity_poly.entity_id
_entity_poly.type
_entity_poly.pdbx_seq_one_letter_code
_entity_poly.pdbx_strand_id
1 'polypeptide(L)'
;MESAPADDVSVLPAPTTLPVVTIAPTSAATSEATAGPVSTTVAPAVAEPLPEPLLPSPDFEAFQESFDRSHPFQPLERFCLSVEPREDQPHATDRGITDQMVTIVQIRTRLDELARIGMSIPPDESASILEVFANLVNDECGGIFGRRIDLRIVEAPSLGGAGVDLDTLQAAACIEATESMPAVLVVDMAGLGSSAVRCVAVDHDVGVVSTGAHPLDLIADADGDLLTLSPATEVLLAATVKSAEERGLLAGRSIAVVVGDSAGQPDSIESGLIKPLRWLGYEPVLHLVGCEGSATCRLGRDTAVSRMIAAGADVVFPLLNLPSLPGLIGEMVRQEMPRPTIIQAGLNGQSGDVAARNVASFAGPAAGAFYDGALIVASQPTGASRLSGSEIPAFDAMCNTEYARASGRPTGTTFSPSSDIYRTVVEACSVIRIVARSVYDAGPDPRRRDVIHALEHLGPVDLPGMHPATSGHRKHALPDGVLDLEYGYPCGLDTVDPGETDLGCIMPVGGYRRLG
;
A
#
# COMPACT_ATOMS: atom_id res chain seq x y z
N MET A 1 -6.30 -46.35 -42.16
CA MET A 1 -6.58 -47.24 -41.05
C MET A 1 -5.24 -47.82 -40.62
N GLU A 2 -4.65 -47.19 -39.63
CA GLU A 2 -3.44 -47.73 -39.03
C GLU A 2 -3.42 -47.28 -37.58
N SER A 3 -3.49 -48.23 -36.68
CA SER A 3 -3.64 -48.05 -35.23
C SER A 3 -2.27 -47.72 -34.65
N ALA A 4 -2.19 -46.62 -33.89
CA ALA A 4 -1.04 -46.30 -33.04
C ALA A 4 -1.13 -47.04 -31.70
N PRO A 5 0.01 -47.45 -31.12
CA PRO A 5 0.02 -48.19 -29.86
C PRO A 5 -0.16 -47.29 -28.62
N ALA A 6 -0.76 -47.86 -27.59
CA ALA A 6 -0.98 -47.24 -26.28
C ALA A 6 0.34 -47.14 -25.51
N ASP A 7 0.64 -45.93 -25.02
CA ASP A 7 1.78 -45.65 -24.15
C ASP A 7 1.50 -46.03 -22.68
N ASP A 8 2.50 -46.66 -22.11
CA ASP A 8 2.61 -47.23 -20.78
C ASP A 8 2.43 -46.15 -19.67
N VAL A 9 1.49 -46.37 -18.80
CA VAL A 9 1.29 -45.54 -17.59
C VAL A 9 2.30 -46.00 -16.53
N SER A 10 3.34 -45.23 -16.32
CA SER A 10 4.32 -45.42 -15.26
C SER A 10 3.68 -45.11 -13.88
N VAL A 11 3.54 -46.15 -13.06
CA VAL A 11 3.03 -46.07 -11.69
C VAL A 11 4.10 -45.46 -10.78
N LEU A 12 3.83 -44.30 -10.18
CA LEU A 12 4.66 -43.69 -9.15
C LEU A 12 4.60 -44.47 -7.84
N PRO A 13 5.72 -44.65 -7.12
CA PRO A 13 5.74 -45.38 -5.86
C PRO A 13 5.05 -44.57 -4.72
N ALA A 14 4.36 -45.28 -3.84
CA ALA A 14 3.66 -44.75 -2.68
C ALA A 14 4.60 -44.05 -1.70
N PRO A 15 4.14 -42.99 -1.01
CA PRO A 15 4.95 -42.24 -0.05
C PRO A 15 5.26 -43.09 1.19
N THR A 16 6.53 -43.10 1.57
CA THR A 16 7.05 -43.75 2.79
C THR A 16 6.59 -42.99 4.02
N THR A 17 5.86 -43.66 4.90
CA THR A 17 5.43 -43.12 6.20
C THR A 17 6.64 -42.88 7.12
N LEU A 18 6.83 -41.66 7.60
CA LEU A 18 7.79 -41.31 8.64
C LEU A 18 7.27 -41.73 10.02
N PRO A 19 8.13 -42.10 10.95
CA PRO A 19 7.71 -42.57 12.29
C PRO A 19 7.20 -41.39 13.15
N VAL A 20 6.07 -41.60 13.80
CA VAL A 20 5.48 -40.70 14.82
C VAL A 20 6.34 -40.76 16.05
N VAL A 21 6.94 -39.64 16.44
CA VAL A 21 7.61 -39.49 17.76
C VAL A 21 6.56 -39.16 18.82
N THR A 22 6.31 -40.11 19.69
CA THR A 22 5.41 -39.95 20.85
C THR A 22 6.21 -39.28 21.99
N ILE A 23 5.86 -38.03 22.32
CA ILE A 23 6.38 -37.33 23.49
C ILE A 23 5.50 -37.67 24.70
N ALA A 24 6.09 -38.26 25.72
CA ALA A 24 5.40 -38.58 26.98
C ALA A 24 5.19 -37.30 27.83
N PRO A 25 4.06 -37.15 28.54
CA PRO A 25 3.82 -35.99 29.38
C PRO A 25 4.66 -36.06 30.66
N THR A 26 5.42 -34.99 30.90
CA THR A 26 6.16 -34.81 32.18
C THR A 26 5.19 -34.34 33.25
N SER A 27 5.07 -35.12 34.29
CA SER A 27 4.26 -34.88 35.49
C SER A 27 4.79 -33.67 36.26
N ALA A 28 4.00 -32.61 36.40
CA ALA A 28 4.31 -31.46 37.24
C ALA A 28 3.84 -31.74 38.68
N ALA A 29 4.78 -31.63 39.62
CA ALA A 29 4.50 -31.72 41.06
C ALA A 29 3.76 -30.44 41.52
N THR A 30 2.61 -30.64 42.14
CA THR A 30 1.83 -29.64 42.85
C THR A 30 2.52 -29.26 44.17
N SER A 31 2.90 -28.01 44.31
CA SER A 31 3.29 -27.39 45.58
C SER A 31 2.12 -26.50 46.04
N GLU A 32 1.44 -26.91 47.11
CA GLU A 32 0.44 -26.10 47.80
C GLU A 32 1.13 -24.98 48.56
N ALA A 33 0.93 -23.73 48.15
CA ALA A 33 1.26 -22.56 48.93
C ALA A 33 -0.05 -21.87 49.37
N THR A 34 -0.25 -21.88 50.67
CA THR A 34 -1.35 -21.19 51.37
C THR A 34 -1.14 -19.66 51.24
N ALA A 35 -1.99 -19.02 50.46
CA ALA A 35 -1.99 -17.55 50.30
C ALA A 35 -3.07 -16.92 51.18
N GLY A 36 -2.63 -16.09 52.15
CA GLY A 36 -3.53 -15.17 52.85
C GLY A 36 -4.02 -14.03 51.95
N PRO A 37 -5.13 -13.35 52.31
CA PRO A 37 -5.69 -12.30 51.48
C PRO A 37 -4.80 -11.06 51.51
N VAL A 38 -4.10 -10.79 50.41
CA VAL A 38 -3.45 -9.50 50.18
C VAL A 38 -4.46 -8.58 49.49
N SER A 39 -4.93 -7.59 50.22
CA SER A 39 -5.74 -6.49 49.69
C SER A 39 -4.83 -5.61 48.85
N THR A 40 -4.75 -5.86 47.54
CA THR A 40 -4.08 -4.98 46.59
C THR A 40 -5.03 -3.84 46.21
N THR A 41 -4.78 -2.67 46.79
CA THR A 41 -5.31 -1.42 46.27
C THR A 41 -4.69 -1.20 44.89
N VAL A 42 -5.45 -1.43 43.84
CA VAL A 42 -5.03 -1.13 42.47
C VAL A 42 -4.97 0.39 42.38
N ALA A 43 -3.76 0.94 42.31
CA ALA A 43 -3.58 2.33 41.92
C ALA A 43 -4.19 2.55 40.54
N PRO A 44 -4.88 3.70 40.28
CA PRO A 44 -5.39 3.99 38.95
C PRO A 44 -4.23 3.92 37.95
N ALA A 45 -4.39 3.13 36.91
CA ALA A 45 -3.43 3.05 35.81
C ALA A 45 -3.23 4.49 35.30
N VAL A 46 -2.00 5.00 35.42
CA VAL A 46 -1.60 6.24 34.76
C VAL A 46 -1.75 5.96 33.27
N ALA A 47 -2.67 6.68 32.61
CA ALA A 47 -2.82 6.59 31.16
C ALA A 47 -1.45 6.85 30.53
N GLU A 48 -0.92 5.88 29.81
CA GLU A 48 0.28 6.10 28.99
C GLU A 48 -0.02 7.30 28.08
N PRO A 49 0.89 8.29 28.00
CA PRO A 49 0.70 9.39 27.08
C PRO A 49 0.61 8.84 25.65
N LEU A 50 -0.27 9.45 24.84
CA LEU A 50 -0.32 9.21 23.39
C LEU A 50 1.11 9.27 22.85
N PRO A 51 1.55 8.32 22.01
CA PRO A 51 2.83 8.44 21.35
C PRO A 51 2.91 9.82 20.69
N GLU A 52 3.93 10.59 21.04
CA GLU A 52 4.17 11.86 20.35
C GLU A 52 4.24 11.60 18.86
N PRO A 53 3.60 12.43 18.02
CA PRO A 53 3.75 12.32 16.58
C PRO A 53 5.25 12.36 16.27
N LEU A 54 5.74 11.39 15.51
CA LEU A 54 7.16 11.17 15.25
C LEU A 54 7.86 12.40 14.67
N LEU A 55 7.09 13.32 14.07
CA LEU A 55 7.56 14.62 13.60
C LEU A 55 6.42 15.65 13.59
N PRO A 56 6.70 16.92 13.90
CA PRO A 56 5.73 17.98 13.68
C PRO A 56 5.41 18.05 12.18
N SER A 57 4.14 18.05 11.84
CA SER A 57 3.70 18.25 10.47
C SER A 57 4.22 19.59 9.95
N PRO A 58 4.92 19.64 8.81
CA PRO A 58 5.43 20.89 8.28
C PRO A 58 4.29 21.87 7.98
N ASP A 59 4.60 23.17 8.03
CA ASP A 59 3.66 24.18 7.64
C ASP A 59 3.47 24.16 6.12
N PHE A 60 2.24 23.91 5.68
CA PHE A 60 1.89 23.81 4.27
C PHE A 60 2.12 25.10 3.48
N GLU A 61 1.84 26.25 4.08
CA GLU A 61 2.07 27.53 3.43
C GLU A 61 3.57 27.77 3.27
N ALA A 62 4.35 27.54 4.33
CA ALA A 62 5.81 27.60 4.27
C ALA A 62 6.39 26.56 3.29
N PHE A 63 5.75 25.40 3.16
CA PHE A 63 6.11 24.38 2.17
C PHE A 63 5.98 24.90 0.74
N GLN A 64 4.84 25.46 0.37
CA GLN A 64 4.60 26.00 -0.98
C GLN A 64 5.59 27.13 -1.34
N GLU A 65 5.95 27.97 -0.36
CA GLU A 65 6.91 29.06 -0.54
C GLU A 65 8.35 28.56 -0.63
N SER A 66 8.70 27.46 0.04
CA SER A 66 10.07 26.91 0.07
C SER A 66 10.38 25.92 -1.05
N PHE A 67 9.40 25.59 -1.90
CA PHE A 67 9.57 24.63 -2.98
C PHE A 67 10.58 25.11 -4.02
N ASP A 68 11.72 24.43 -4.12
CA ASP A 68 12.78 24.77 -5.07
C ASP A 68 12.43 24.31 -6.49
N ARG A 69 11.87 25.21 -7.27
CA ARG A 69 11.50 24.96 -8.67
C ARG A 69 12.68 24.96 -9.64
N SER A 70 13.87 25.34 -9.19
CA SER A 70 15.07 25.29 -10.03
C SER A 70 15.68 23.89 -10.10
N HIS A 71 15.27 23.01 -9.20
CA HIS A 71 15.78 21.64 -9.13
C HIS A 71 15.27 20.78 -10.29
N PRO A 72 16.12 19.99 -10.97
CA PRO A 72 15.69 19.04 -11.99
C PRO A 72 14.63 18.08 -11.43
N PHE A 73 13.64 17.75 -12.24
CA PHE A 73 12.51 16.88 -11.88
C PHE A 73 11.57 17.43 -10.82
N GLN A 74 11.70 18.69 -10.40
CA GLN A 74 10.78 19.33 -9.46
C GLN A 74 9.66 20.16 -10.08
N PRO A 75 9.93 21.06 -11.06
CA PRO A 75 8.85 21.88 -11.63
C PRO A 75 7.73 21.01 -12.18
N LEU A 76 6.52 21.39 -11.85
CA LEU A 76 5.33 20.64 -12.24
C LEU A 76 4.96 20.84 -13.71
N GLU A 77 5.52 21.87 -14.36
CA GLU A 77 5.23 22.23 -15.75
C GLU A 77 6.01 21.39 -16.77
N ARG A 78 7.08 20.70 -16.34
CA ARG A 78 7.96 19.93 -17.24
C ARG A 78 8.38 18.63 -16.61
N PHE A 79 8.40 17.56 -17.40
CA PHE A 79 8.91 16.29 -16.94
C PHE A 79 10.41 16.32 -16.64
N CYS A 80 11.20 16.89 -17.53
CA CYS A 80 12.61 17.14 -17.25
C CYS A 80 13.02 18.60 -17.49
N LEU A 81 14.00 19.04 -16.72
CA LEU A 81 14.72 20.28 -16.92
C LEU A 81 16.02 20.02 -17.64
N SER A 82 16.53 21.04 -18.32
CA SER A 82 17.88 20.99 -18.85
C SER A 82 18.87 20.92 -17.69
N VAL A 83 19.67 19.88 -17.69
CA VAL A 83 20.80 19.73 -16.77
C VAL A 83 22.06 20.14 -17.55
N GLU A 84 22.97 20.91 -16.94
CA GLU A 84 24.23 21.25 -17.58
C GLU A 84 25.01 19.97 -17.91
N PRO A 85 25.53 19.83 -19.14
CA PRO A 85 26.33 18.68 -19.51
C PRO A 85 27.55 18.58 -18.59
N ARG A 86 27.84 17.36 -18.17
CA ARG A 86 29.05 17.07 -17.40
C ARG A 86 30.29 17.22 -18.30
N GLU A 87 31.34 17.85 -17.79
CA GLU A 87 32.62 17.98 -18.51
C GLU A 87 33.37 16.63 -18.57
N ASP A 88 33.30 15.84 -17.48
CA ASP A 88 33.99 14.56 -17.35
C ASP A 88 33.09 13.38 -17.71
N GLN A 89 33.72 12.31 -18.22
CA GLN A 89 33.00 11.04 -18.45
C GLN A 89 32.62 10.38 -17.11
N PRO A 90 31.38 9.89 -16.94
CA PRO A 90 31.01 9.11 -15.78
C PRO A 90 31.90 7.88 -15.63
N HIS A 91 32.11 7.41 -14.41
CA HIS A 91 32.81 6.15 -14.12
C HIS A 91 32.00 5.28 -13.15
N ALA A 92 32.29 3.99 -13.10
CA ALA A 92 31.63 3.09 -12.15
C ALA A 92 32.03 3.48 -10.72
N THR A 93 31.04 3.70 -9.86
CA THR A 93 31.26 4.17 -8.48
C THR A 93 30.85 3.15 -7.42
N ASP A 94 29.90 2.28 -7.74
CA ASP A 94 29.37 1.27 -6.81
C ASP A 94 28.65 0.14 -7.56
N ARG A 95 28.24 -0.91 -6.84
CA ARG A 95 27.36 -1.96 -7.36
C ARG A 95 26.07 -1.34 -7.88
N GLY A 96 25.73 -1.60 -9.13
CA GLY A 96 24.54 -1.04 -9.80
C GLY A 96 24.72 0.36 -10.36
N ILE A 97 25.85 1.02 -10.12
CA ILE A 97 26.18 2.32 -10.70
C ILE A 97 27.42 2.19 -11.55
N THR A 98 27.21 2.13 -12.87
CA THR A 98 28.29 2.04 -13.86
C THR A 98 28.62 3.41 -14.44
N ASP A 99 29.52 3.44 -15.40
CA ASP A 99 29.79 4.62 -16.23
C ASP A 99 28.63 5.02 -17.14
N GLN A 100 27.67 4.11 -17.37
CA GLN A 100 26.56 4.33 -18.30
C GLN A 100 25.18 4.22 -17.66
N MET A 101 25.04 3.50 -16.55
CA MET A 101 23.72 3.13 -16.01
C MET A 101 23.66 3.21 -14.48
N VAL A 102 22.43 3.46 -14.01
CA VAL A 102 21.99 3.25 -12.63
C VAL A 102 20.88 2.20 -12.65
N THR A 103 21.10 1.07 -12.00
CA THR A 103 20.15 -0.04 -12.01
C THR A 103 19.05 0.15 -10.97
N ILE A 104 17.82 0.21 -11.42
CA ILE A 104 16.60 0.28 -10.61
C ILE A 104 15.81 -1.01 -10.85
N VAL A 105 15.34 -1.66 -9.78
CA VAL A 105 14.58 -2.90 -9.90
C VAL A 105 13.14 -2.66 -9.44
N GLN A 106 12.16 -2.92 -10.30
CA GLN A 106 10.77 -2.99 -9.88
C GLN A 106 10.45 -4.42 -9.43
N ILE A 107 10.04 -4.60 -8.18
CA ILE A 107 9.35 -5.83 -7.77
C ILE A 107 7.87 -5.62 -8.07
N ARG A 108 7.36 -6.34 -9.09
CA ARG A 108 5.99 -6.23 -9.56
C ARG A 108 5.14 -7.37 -9.02
N THR A 109 4.18 -7.06 -8.19
CA THR A 109 3.18 -8.03 -7.73
C THR A 109 2.20 -8.35 -8.85
N ARG A 110 2.01 -9.63 -9.17
CA ARG A 110 1.15 -10.10 -10.26
C ARG A 110 -0.32 -10.03 -9.88
N LEU A 111 -0.92 -8.84 -10.00
CA LEU A 111 -2.33 -8.61 -9.68
C LEU A 111 -3.29 -9.38 -10.60
N ASP A 112 -2.87 -9.80 -11.80
CA ASP A 112 -3.63 -10.66 -12.71
C ASP A 112 -4.01 -12.01 -12.06
N GLU A 113 -3.26 -12.46 -11.06
CA GLU A 113 -3.60 -13.65 -10.28
C GLU A 113 -4.95 -13.49 -9.54
N LEU A 114 -5.29 -12.27 -9.12
CA LEU A 114 -6.57 -11.98 -8.46
C LEU A 114 -7.76 -12.15 -9.42
N ALA A 115 -7.57 -11.91 -10.71
CA ALA A 115 -8.60 -12.18 -11.70
C ALA A 115 -9.00 -13.66 -11.76
N ARG A 116 -8.05 -14.58 -11.47
CA ARG A 116 -8.31 -16.03 -11.45
C ARG A 116 -9.25 -16.45 -10.33
N ILE A 117 -9.37 -15.66 -9.27
CA ILE A 117 -10.32 -15.90 -8.19
C ILE A 117 -11.63 -15.11 -8.37
N GLY A 118 -11.83 -14.48 -9.54
CA GLY A 118 -13.07 -13.83 -9.92
C GLY A 118 -13.14 -12.34 -9.59
N MET A 119 -12.03 -11.71 -9.21
CA MET A 119 -12.00 -10.25 -9.01
C MET A 119 -11.90 -9.52 -10.36
N SER A 120 -12.58 -8.38 -10.46
CA SER A 120 -12.42 -7.46 -11.58
C SER A 120 -11.16 -6.63 -11.34
N ILE A 121 -10.06 -7.05 -11.94
CA ILE A 121 -8.77 -6.37 -11.87
C ILE A 121 -8.40 -5.92 -13.28
N PRO A 122 -8.10 -4.64 -13.51
CA PRO A 122 -7.61 -4.19 -14.80
C PRO A 122 -6.23 -4.82 -15.09
N PRO A 123 -5.85 -4.91 -16.35
CA PRO A 123 -4.50 -5.35 -16.70
C PRO A 123 -3.45 -4.52 -15.97
N ASP A 124 -2.46 -5.18 -15.39
CA ASP A 124 -1.33 -4.49 -14.76
C ASP A 124 -0.35 -4.00 -15.84
N GLU A 125 -0.41 -2.72 -16.11
CA GLU A 125 0.47 -2.02 -17.04
C GLU A 125 1.62 -1.28 -16.32
N SER A 126 1.73 -1.40 -14.99
CA SER A 126 2.66 -0.60 -14.18
C SER A 126 4.12 -0.70 -14.66
N ALA A 127 4.56 -1.89 -15.04
CA ALA A 127 5.92 -2.11 -15.53
C ALA A 127 6.18 -1.37 -16.85
N SER A 128 5.28 -1.47 -17.81
CA SER A 128 5.42 -0.79 -19.11
C SER A 128 5.30 0.72 -18.98
N ILE A 129 4.46 1.21 -18.07
CA ILE A 129 4.32 2.64 -17.80
C ILE A 129 5.60 3.17 -17.12
N LEU A 130 6.13 2.45 -16.15
CA LEU A 130 7.39 2.82 -15.49
C LEU A 130 8.56 2.86 -16.50
N GLU A 131 8.62 1.87 -17.42
CA GLU A 131 9.60 1.81 -18.49
C GLU A 131 9.51 3.03 -19.42
N VAL A 132 8.31 3.48 -19.78
CA VAL A 132 8.11 4.68 -20.60
C VAL A 132 8.71 5.90 -19.91
N PHE A 133 8.48 6.09 -18.61
CA PHE A 133 9.06 7.23 -17.88
C PHE A 133 10.57 7.10 -17.66
N ALA A 134 11.09 5.90 -17.44
CA ALA A 134 12.53 5.67 -17.40
C ALA A 134 13.19 6.01 -18.74
N ASN A 135 12.56 5.67 -19.87
CA ASN A 135 13.01 6.03 -21.19
C ASN A 135 12.92 7.54 -21.47
N LEU A 136 11.89 8.22 -20.96
CA LEU A 136 11.85 9.70 -21.01
C LEU A 136 13.06 10.33 -20.31
N VAL A 137 13.41 9.88 -19.11
CA VAL A 137 14.63 10.33 -18.43
C VAL A 137 15.85 10.03 -19.27
N ASN A 138 15.95 8.84 -19.84
CA ASN A 138 17.11 8.39 -20.58
C ASN A 138 17.33 9.12 -21.91
N ASP A 139 16.26 9.30 -22.68
CA ASP A 139 16.36 9.73 -24.07
C ASP A 139 16.13 11.25 -24.22
N GLU A 140 15.25 11.83 -23.40
CA GLU A 140 14.86 13.22 -23.53
C GLU A 140 15.50 14.14 -22.49
N CYS A 141 15.69 13.63 -21.24
CA CYS A 141 16.43 14.38 -20.22
C CYS A 141 17.96 14.21 -20.35
N GLY A 142 18.44 13.33 -21.22
CA GLY A 142 19.87 13.03 -21.36
C GLY A 142 20.41 12.13 -20.24
N GLY A 143 19.55 11.39 -19.57
CA GLY A 143 19.86 10.61 -18.37
C GLY A 143 20.11 11.52 -17.15
N ILE A 144 20.81 10.98 -16.16
CA ILE A 144 21.17 11.70 -14.93
C ILE A 144 22.70 11.75 -14.88
N PHE A 145 23.27 12.94 -15.10
CA PHE A 145 24.72 13.12 -15.27
C PHE A 145 25.33 12.17 -16.30
N GLY A 146 24.61 11.92 -17.42
CA GLY A 146 25.04 11.04 -18.50
C GLY A 146 24.84 9.55 -18.26
N ARG A 147 24.27 9.14 -17.12
CA ARG A 147 23.89 7.76 -16.84
C ARG A 147 22.41 7.54 -17.15
N ARG A 148 22.09 6.41 -17.74
CA ARG A 148 20.72 5.97 -18.00
C ARG A 148 20.16 5.22 -16.80
N ILE A 149 18.85 5.26 -16.61
CA ILE A 149 18.15 4.35 -15.71
C ILE A 149 18.05 2.98 -16.42
N ASP A 150 18.63 1.94 -15.83
CA ASP A 150 18.47 0.54 -16.24
C ASP A 150 17.35 -0.06 -15.38
N LEU A 151 16.11 0.03 -15.89
CA LEU A 151 14.95 -0.51 -15.19
C LEU A 151 14.83 -2.01 -15.44
N ARG A 152 14.84 -2.80 -14.37
CA ARG A 152 14.64 -4.25 -14.40
C ARG A 152 13.41 -4.63 -13.60
N ILE A 153 12.78 -5.75 -13.98
CA ILE A 153 11.52 -6.22 -13.38
C ILE A 153 11.74 -7.60 -12.77
N VAL A 154 11.32 -7.75 -11.54
CA VAL A 154 11.17 -9.02 -10.82
C VAL A 154 9.70 -9.23 -10.53
N GLU A 155 9.18 -10.42 -10.89
CA GLU A 155 7.78 -10.77 -10.66
C GLU A 155 7.62 -11.38 -9.26
N ALA A 156 6.65 -10.86 -8.49
CA ALA A 156 6.25 -11.43 -7.20
C ALA A 156 4.80 -11.94 -7.28
N PRO A 157 4.47 -13.10 -6.71
CA PRO A 157 3.10 -13.57 -6.62
C PRO A 157 2.22 -12.63 -5.76
N SER A 158 0.93 -12.53 -6.12
CA SER A 158 -0.08 -11.83 -5.32
C SER A 158 -0.93 -12.76 -4.47
N LEU A 159 -0.89 -14.06 -4.78
CA LEU A 159 -1.62 -15.09 -4.04
C LEU A 159 -0.64 -16.15 -3.51
N GLY A 160 -0.75 -16.49 -2.24
CA GLY A 160 -0.20 -17.73 -1.71
C GLY A 160 -1.00 -18.93 -2.25
N GLY A 161 -0.46 -20.11 -2.23
CA GLY A 161 -1.20 -21.27 -2.67
C GLY A 161 -0.47 -22.60 -2.55
N ALA A 162 -1.23 -23.70 -2.64
CA ALA A 162 -0.73 -25.08 -2.67
C ALA A 162 0.30 -25.42 -1.57
N GLY A 163 0.16 -24.84 -0.37
CA GLY A 163 1.04 -25.13 0.77
C GLY A 163 2.33 -24.32 0.81
N VAL A 164 2.45 -23.30 -0.05
CA VAL A 164 3.53 -22.31 0.03
C VAL A 164 2.95 -20.98 0.46
N ASP A 165 3.50 -20.45 1.53
CA ASP A 165 3.12 -19.16 2.10
C ASP A 165 3.50 -18.00 1.18
N LEU A 166 2.63 -16.98 1.10
CA LEU A 166 2.83 -15.80 0.26
C LEU A 166 4.12 -15.05 0.63
N ASP A 167 4.40 -14.90 1.94
CA ASP A 167 5.61 -14.24 2.40
C ASP A 167 6.87 -14.97 1.92
N THR A 168 6.86 -16.32 1.91
CA THR A 168 7.95 -17.13 1.37
C THR A 168 8.14 -16.91 -0.14
N LEU A 169 7.04 -16.81 -0.88
CA LEU A 169 7.09 -16.56 -2.33
C LEU A 169 7.60 -15.15 -2.64
N GLN A 170 7.19 -14.16 -1.86
CA GLN A 170 7.66 -12.78 -2.04
C GLN A 170 9.10 -12.58 -1.56
N ALA A 171 9.55 -13.34 -0.56
CA ALA A 171 10.96 -13.37 -0.15
C ALA A 171 11.89 -13.83 -1.30
N ALA A 172 11.45 -14.75 -2.15
CA ALA A 172 12.22 -15.13 -3.33
C ALA A 172 12.41 -13.95 -4.31
N ALA A 173 11.40 -13.10 -4.49
CA ALA A 173 11.53 -11.89 -5.30
C ALA A 173 12.50 -10.87 -4.68
N CYS A 174 12.53 -10.74 -3.35
CA CYS A 174 13.55 -9.94 -2.66
C CYS A 174 14.96 -10.43 -2.99
N ILE A 175 15.25 -11.73 -2.79
CA ILE A 175 16.56 -12.31 -3.07
C ILE A 175 16.97 -12.11 -4.55
N GLU A 176 16.04 -12.29 -5.48
CA GLU A 176 16.32 -12.04 -6.90
C GLU A 176 16.67 -10.57 -7.14
N ALA A 177 15.91 -9.63 -6.59
CA ALA A 177 16.12 -8.19 -6.78
C ALA A 177 17.41 -7.68 -6.12
N THR A 178 17.84 -8.27 -4.99
CA THR A 178 18.96 -7.76 -4.20
C THR A 178 20.27 -8.50 -4.43
N GLU A 179 20.24 -9.84 -4.59
CA GLU A 179 21.45 -10.64 -4.76
C GLU A 179 21.78 -10.89 -6.23
N SER A 180 20.76 -11.24 -7.04
CA SER A 180 20.99 -11.59 -8.45
C SER A 180 21.08 -10.33 -9.33
N MET A 181 20.41 -9.26 -8.96
CA MET A 181 20.47 -7.97 -9.65
C MET A 181 21.25 -6.94 -8.82
N PRO A 182 22.05 -6.07 -9.46
CA PRO A 182 22.78 -5.03 -8.75
C PRO A 182 21.88 -3.80 -8.49
N ALA A 183 20.76 -3.98 -7.79
CA ALA A 183 19.84 -2.88 -7.52
C ALA A 183 20.49 -1.76 -6.70
N VAL A 184 20.31 -0.52 -7.14
CA VAL A 184 20.59 0.70 -6.35
C VAL A 184 19.37 1.03 -5.51
N LEU A 185 18.21 1.03 -6.16
CA LEU A 185 16.90 1.19 -5.53
C LEU A 185 15.96 0.09 -6.04
N VAL A 186 15.07 -0.35 -5.16
CA VAL A 186 13.93 -1.20 -5.48
C VAL A 186 12.67 -0.34 -5.46
N VAL A 187 11.79 -0.56 -6.43
CA VAL A 187 10.49 0.11 -6.53
C VAL A 187 9.39 -0.93 -6.35
N ASP A 188 8.46 -0.66 -5.44
CA ASP A 188 7.22 -1.38 -5.25
C ASP A 188 6.03 -0.46 -5.50
N MET A 189 5.23 -0.77 -6.54
CA MET A 189 4.05 0.04 -6.90
C MET A 189 2.72 -0.57 -6.44
N ALA A 190 2.69 -1.81 -6.02
CA ALA A 190 1.46 -2.45 -5.56
C ALA A 190 1.69 -3.77 -4.82
N GLY A 191 1.37 -3.79 -3.54
CA GLY A 191 1.04 -5.02 -2.85
C GLY A 191 2.18 -5.94 -2.42
N LEU A 192 3.40 -5.46 -2.43
CA LEU A 192 4.50 -6.18 -1.79
C LEU A 192 4.29 -6.20 -0.27
N GLY A 193 4.33 -7.38 0.33
CA GLY A 193 4.16 -7.55 1.77
C GLY A 193 5.31 -6.93 2.57
N SER A 194 5.02 -6.50 3.80
CA SER A 194 6.02 -5.90 4.69
C SER A 194 7.22 -6.81 4.95
N SER A 195 7.05 -8.13 4.93
CA SER A 195 8.15 -9.11 5.06
C SER A 195 9.15 -9.01 3.92
N ALA A 196 8.67 -8.86 2.68
CA ALA A 196 9.55 -8.73 1.51
C ALA A 196 10.21 -7.35 1.46
N VAL A 197 9.49 -6.29 1.85
CA VAL A 197 10.08 -4.95 1.98
C VAL A 197 11.17 -4.93 3.06
N ARG A 198 10.95 -5.59 4.20
CA ARG A 198 11.97 -5.79 5.26
C ARG A 198 13.21 -6.50 4.71
N CYS A 199 13.01 -7.57 3.96
CA CYS A 199 14.10 -8.30 3.31
C CYS A 199 14.95 -7.36 2.44
N VAL A 200 14.33 -6.51 1.62
CA VAL A 200 15.06 -5.58 0.75
C VAL A 200 15.74 -4.47 1.55
N ALA A 201 14.98 -3.75 2.38
CA ALA A 201 15.46 -2.52 3.02
C ALA A 201 16.32 -2.79 4.26
N VAL A 202 15.98 -3.82 5.07
CA VAL A 202 16.66 -4.08 6.34
C VAL A 202 17.72 -5.16 6.21
N ASP A 203 17.38 -6.31 5.56
CA ASP A 203 18.31 -7.45 5.54
C ASP A 203 19.39 -7.28 4.46
N HIS A 204 19.11 -6.52 3.39
CA HIS A 204 20.04 -6.29 2.27
C HIS A 204 20.53 -4.84 2.11
N ASP A 205 20.12 -3.90 2.96
CA ASP A 205 20.50 -2.48 2.91
C ASP A 205 20.31 -1.88 1.49
N VAL A 206 19.19 -2.18 0.82
CA VAL A 206 18.85 -1.62 -0.50
C VAL A 206 17.69 -0.65 -0.35
N GLY A 207 17.85 0.56 -0.87
CA GLY A 207 16.80 1.58 -0.80
C GLY A 207 15.52 1.13 -1.50
N VAL A 208 14.37 1.38 -0.87
CA VAL A 208 13.03 1.03 -1.38
C VAL A 208 12.18 2.28 -1.51
N VAL A 209 11.53 2.43 -2.67
CA VAL A 209 10.42 3.37 -2.88
C VAL A 209 9.15 2.56 -3.02
N SER A 210 8.26 2.62 -2.01
CA SER A 210 7.01 1.86 -1.99
C SER A 210 5.80 2.78 -2.03
N THR A 211 4.79 2.42 -2.81
CA THR A 211 3.50 3.10 -2.81
C THR A 211 2.58 2.58 -1.70
N GLY A 212 2.95 1.48 -1.05
CA GLY A 212 2.22 0.86 0.06
C GLY A 212 2.38 1.58 1.40
N ALA A 213 1.46 1.30 2.32
CA ALA A 213 1.59 1.67 3.72
C ALA A 213 2.31 0.54 4.47
N HIS A 214 3.32 0.90 5.24
CA HIS A 214 4.10 -0.06 6.03
C HIS A 214 4.07 0.28 7.51
N PRO A 215 4.28 -0.71 8.41
CA PRO A 215 4.37 -0.51 9.84
C PRO A 215 5.48 0.46 10.25
N LEU A 216 5.25 1.22 11.33
CA LEU A 216 6.23 2.17 11.85
C LEU A 216 7.56 1.51 12.27
N ASP A 217 7.49 0.30 12.81
CA ASP A 217 8.69 -0.46 13.19
C ASP A 217 9.54 -0.82 11.98
N LEU A 218 8.92 -1.25 10.88
CA LEU A 218 9.63 -1.53 9.64
C LEU A 218 10.29 -0.26 9.07
N ILE A 219 9.56 0.87 9.07
CA ILE A 219 10.10 2.15 8.59
C ILE A 219 11.28 2.59 9.47
N ALA A 220 11.19 2.38 10.79
CA ALA A 220 12.27 2.70 11.71
C ALA A 220 13.48 1.76 11.56
N ASP A 221 13.23 0.45 11.41
CA ASP A 221 14.29 -0.54 11.24
C ASP A 221 15.06 -0.38 9.92
N ALA A 222 14.40 0.15 8.90
CA ALA A 222 15.02 0.42 7.59
C ALA A 222 15.99 1.61 7.61
N ASP A 223 16.04 2.40 8.69
CA ASP A 223 17.03 3.48 8.94
C ASP A 223 17.32 4.36 7.70
N GLY A 224 16.25 4.77 6.98
CA GLY A 224 16.32 5.59 5.76
C GLY A 224 16.26 4.81 4.45
N ASP A 225 16.41 3.50 4.47
CA ASP A 225 16.38 2.67 3.26
C ASP A 225 14.94 2.39 2.74
N LEU A 226 13.89 2.86 3.43
CA LEU A 226 12.50 2.74 3.00
C LEU A 226 11.81 4.09 2.95
N LEU A 227 11.40 4.52 1.75
CA LEU A 227 10.54 5.67 1.53
C LEU A 227 9.14 5.19 1.09
N THR A 228 8.09 5.63 1.77
CA THR A 228 6.72 5.27 1.41
C THR A 228 5.92 6.44 0.90
N LEU A 229 5.13 6.22 -0.17
CA LEU A 229 4.20 7.18 -0.74
C LEU A 229 2.83 7.15 -0.04
N SER A 230 2.71 6.33 0.99
CA SER A 230 1.54 6.24 1.88
C SER A 230 1.94 6.58 3.31
N PRO A 231 1.04 7.05 4.16
CA PRO A 231 1.31 7.19 5.59
C PRO A 231 1.70 5.84 6.19
N ALA A 232 2.47 5.85 7.27
CA ALA A 232 2.68 4.63 8.04
C ALA A 232 1.34 4.04 8.51
N THR A 233 1.28 2.71 8.60
CA THR A 233 0.03 1.99 8.90
C THR A 233 -0.63 2.51 10.17
N GLU A 234 0.11 2.64 11.26
CA GLU A 234 -0.42 3.09 12.55
C GLU A 234 -0.87 4.55 12.51
N VAL A 235 -0.17 5.39 11.76
CA VAL A 235 -0.52 6.81 11.59
C VAL A 235 -1.84 6.96 10.85
N LEU A 236 -2.03 6.19 9.77
CA LEU A 236 -3.28 6.21 9.01
C LEU A 236 -4.45 5.64 9.82
N LEU A 237 -4.22 4.57 10.59
CA LEU A 237 -5.22 4.00 11.49
C LEU A 237 -5.64 4.99 12.58
N ALA A 238 -4.71 5.67 13.22
CA ALA A 238 -5.00 6.69 14.23
C ALA A 238 -5.76 7.89 13.62
N ALA A 239 -5.39 8.31 12.41
CA ALA A 239 -6.12 9.34 11.67
C ALA A 239 -7.56 8.90 11.34
N THR A 240 -7.76 7.60 11.06
CA THR A 240 -9.09 7.02 10.82
C THR A 240 -9.96 7.07 12.07
N VAL A 241 -9.41 6.71 13.23
CA VAL A 241 -10.11 6.85 14.53
C VAL A 241 -10.49 8.30 14.80
N LYS A 242 -9.53 9.22 14.61
CA LYS A 242 -9.76 10.66 14.81
C LYS A 242 -10.88 11.18 13.89
N SER A 243 -10.87 10.80 12.61
CA SER A 243 -11.93 11.18 11.68
C SER A 243 -13.30 10.66 12.11
N ALA A 244 -13.37 9.40 12.51
CA ALA A 244 -14.61 8.79 12.97
C ALA A 244 -15.17 9.48 14.22
N GLU A 245 -14.29 9.85 15.15
CA GLU A 245 -14.66 10.58 16.37
C GLU A 245 -15.16 11.99 16.07
N GLU A 246 -14.43 12.77 15.28
CA GLU A 246 -14.80 14.13 14.87
C GLU A 246 -16.15 14.18 14.14
N ARG A 247 -16.50 13.11 13.42
CA ARG A 247 -17.81 12.94 12.75
C ARG A 247 -18.91 12.41 13.67
N GLY A 248 -18.59 12.10 14.93
CA GLY A 248 -19.55 11.55 15.89
C GLY A 248 -20.03 10.13 15.55
N LEU A 249 -19.23 9.36 14.79
CA LEU A 249 -19.61 8.03 14.33
C LEU A 249 -19.41 6.95 15.40
N LEU A 250 -18.72 7.23 16.50
CA LEU A 250 -18.33 6.26 17.52
C LEU A 250 -19.16 6.35 18.79
N ALA A 251 -19.67 7.53 19.14
CA ALA A 251 -20.30 7.79 20.44
C ALA A 251 -21.49 6.89 20.75
N GLY A 252 -21.40 6.14 21.84
CA GLY A 252 -22.48 5.27 22.35
C GLY A 252 -22.72 4.02 21.51
N ARG A 253 -21.78 3.64 20.63
CA ARG A 253 -21.91 2.50 19.70
C ARG A 253 -21.04 1.33 20.08
N SER A 254 -21.48 0.11 19.73
CA SER A 254 -20.71 -1.12 19.83
C SER A 254 -19.78 -1.25 18.63
N ILE A 255 -18.47 -1.32 18.88
CA ILE A 255 -17.43 -1.29 17.85
C ILE A 255 -16.82 -2.66 17.65
N ALA A 256 -16.82 -3.15 16.41
CA ALA A 256 -16.11 -4.35 15.98
C ALA A 256 -14.95 -4.00 15.04
N VAL A 257 -13.84 -4.71 15.20
CA VAL A 257 -12.67 -4.60 14.32
C VAL A 257 -12.40 -5.98 13.74
N VAL A 258 -12.37 -6.09 12.42
CA VAL A 258 -12.08 -7.34 11.70
C VAL A 258 -10.73 -7.21 11.01
N VAL A 259 -9.83 -8.15 11.28
CA VAL A 259 -8.45 -8.10 10.78
C VAL A 259 -8.00 -9.49 10.33
N GLY A 260 -7.12 -9.53 9.31
CA GLY A 260 -6.41 -10.74 8.91
C GLY A 260 -5.31 -11.11 9.90
N ASP A 261 -4.92 -12.37 9.92
CA ASP A 261 -3.82 -12.89 10.74
C ASP A 261 -2.44 -12.83 10.05
N SER A 262 -2.30 -12.00 9.01
CA SER A 262 -1.01 -11.80 8.33
C SER A 262 0.05 -11.22 9.27
N ALA A 263 1.31 -11.58 9.05
CA ALA A 263 2.43 -11.18 9.89
C ALA A 263 2.51 -9.65 10.07
N GLY A 264 2.66 -9.19 11.32
CA GLY A 264 2.77 -7.78 11.70
C GLY A 264 1.45 -6.98 11.68
N GLN A 265 0.42 -7.44 10.97
CA GLN A 265 -0.85 -6.70 10.86
C GLN A 265 -1.58 -6.54 12.20
N PRO A 266 -1.68 -7.57 13.08
CA PRO A 266 -2.35 -7.41 14.36
C PRO A 266 -1.68 -6.38 15.28
N ASP A 267 -0.35 -6.30 15.28
CA ASP A 267 0.42 -5.37 16.14
C ASP A 267 0.21 -3.92 15.71
N SER A 268 0.24 -3.63 14.41
CA SER A 268 -0.06 -2.30 13.88
C SER A 268 -1.50 -1.89 14.14
N ILE A 269 -2.45 -2.83 14.12
CA ILE A 269 -3.86 -2.53 14.45
C ILE A 269 -4.04 -2.31 15.95
N GLU A 270 -3.39 -3.08 16.79
CA GLU A 270 -3.42 -2.83 18.24
C GLU A 270 -2.88 -1.43 18.56
N SER A 271 -1.73 -1.04 17.99
CA SER A 271 -1.09 0.25 18.27
C SER A 271 -1.78 1.43 17.58
N GLY A 272 -2.19 1.30 16.33
CA GLY A 272 -2.72 2.40 15.52
C GLY A 272 -4.24 2.58 15.61
N LEU A 273 -5.00 1.55 16.03
CA LEU A 273 -6.46 1.64 16.08
C LEU A 273 -7.03 1.30 17.47
N ILE A 274 -6.69 0.12 18.02
CA ILE A 274 -7.31 -0.37 19.25
C ILE A 274 -6.95 0.53 20.45
N LYS A 275 -5.66 0.82 20.63
CA LYS A 275 -5.22 1.74 21.69
C LYS A 275 -5.84 3.14 21.57
N PRO A 276 -5.82 3.83 20.40
CA PRO A 276 -6.50 5.09 20.20
C PRO A 276 -8.01 5.04 20.55
N LEU A 277 -8.73 3.98 20.14
CA LEU A 277 -10.13 3.81 20.52
C LEU A 277 -10.31 3.70 22.06
N ARG A 278 -9.45 2.90 22.71
CA ARG A 278 -9.49 2.75 24.18
C ARG A 278 -9.17 4.06 24.92
N TRP A 279 -8.25 4.87 24.42
CA TRP A 279 -7.95 6.19 25.00
C TRP A 279 -9.14 7.15 24.94
N LEU A 280 -9.97 7.01 23.90
CA LEU A 280 -11.23 7.76 23.78
C LEU A 280 -12.37 7.16 24.64
N GLY A 281 -12.11 6.05 25.34
CA GLY A 281 -13.08 5.38 26.22
C GLY A 281 -13.96 4.35 25.52
N TYR A 282 -13.59 3.92 24.31
CA TYR A 282 -14.31 2.86 23.59
C TYR A 282 -13.69 1.50 23.90
N GLU A 283 -14.51 0.44 23.84
CA GLU A 283 -14.09 -0.96 24.05
C GLU A 283 -14.33 -1.76 22.76
N PRO A 284 -13.43 -1.66 21.77
CA PRO A 284 -13.61 -2.40 20.53
C PRO A 284 -13.41 -3.90 20.70
N VAL A 285 -14.20 -4.70 19.99
CA VAL A 285 -14.07 -6.16 19.95
C VAL A 285 -13.31 -6.56 18.68
N LEU A 286 -12.16 -7.23 18.87
CA LEU A 286 -11.33 -7.69 17.77
C LEU A 286 -11.77 -9.08 17.29
N HIS A 287 -11.93 -9.24 15.98
CA HIS A 287 -12.23 -10.48 15.29
C HIS A 287 -11.12 -10.81 14.30
N LEU A 288 -10.45 -11.94 14.49
CA LEU A 288 -9.43 -12.44 13.58
C LEU A 288 -10.06 -13.31 12.49
N VAL A 289 -9.62 -13.14 11.26
CA VAL A 289 -9.97 -13.95 10.10
C VAL A 289 -8.68 -14.55 9.55
N GLY A 290 -8.63 -15.89 9.46
CA GLY A 290 -7.42 -16.58 9.03
C GLY A 290 -7.16 -16.45 7.54
N CYS A 291 -5.92 -16.13 7.19
CA CYS A 291 -5.43 -16.00 5.82
C CYS A 291 -4.65 -17.26 5.36
N GLU A 292 -4.15 -18.07 6.31
CA GLU A 292 -3.46 -19.35 6.05
C GLU A 292 -2.31 -19.21 5.04
N GLY A 293 -1.51 -18.14 5.15
CA GLY A 293 -0.42 -17.85 4.23
C GLY A 293 -0.86 -17.43 2.83
N SER A 294 -2.14 -17.08 2.65
CA SER A 294 -2.73 -16.60 1.39
C SER A 294 -3.08 -15.12 1.48
N ALA A 295 -3.15 -14.43 0.35
CA ALA A 295 -3.72 -13.09 0.30
C ALA A 295 -5.22 -13.06 0.61
N THR A 296 -5.94 -14.21 0.55
CA THR A 296 -7.37 -14.27 0.82
C THR A 296 -7.64 -14.79 2.23
N CYS A 297 -8.15 -13.92 3.11
CA CYS A 297 -8.51 -14.30 4.47
C CYS A 297 -9.97 -14.79 4.52
N ARG A 298 -10.16 -16.09 4.77
CA ARG A 298 -11.48 -16.75 4.72
C ARG A 298 -11.83 -17.50 5.98
N LEU A 299 -10.82 -18.04 6.67
CA LEU A 299 -11.05 -18.94 7.80
C LEU A 299 -11.69 -18.18 8.96
N GLY A 300 -12.82 -18.67 9.44
CA GLY A 300 -13.56 -18.08 10.58
C GLY A 300 -14.30 -16.78 10.25
N ARG A 301 -14.38 -16.37 8.98
CA ARG A 301 -15.10 -15.17 8.55
C ARG A 301 -16.59 -15.22 8.90
N ASP A 302 -17.23 -16.35 8.67
CA ASP A 302 -18.61 -16.62 9.04
C ASP A 302 -18.84 -16.53 10.55
N THR A 303 -17.92 -17.07 11.33
CA THR A 303 -17.94 -17.00 12.78
C THR A 303 -17.74 -15.57 13.28
N ALA A 304 -16.82 -14.79 12.66
CA ALA A 304 -16.61 -13.39 12.99
C ALA A 304 -17.90 -12.58 12.78
N VAL A 305 -18.57 -12.75 11.63
CA VAL A 305 -19.84 -12.07 11.33
C VAL A 305 -20.93 -12.48 12.33
N SER A 306 -21.08 -13.78 12.63
CA SER A 306 -22.06 -14.26 13.62
C SER A 306 -21.82 -13.66 15.01
N ARG A 307 -20.56 -13.49 15.43
CA ARG A 307 -20.20 -12.84 16.70
C ARG A 307 -20.51 -11.36 16.71
N MET A 308 -20.25 -10.65 15.60
CA MET A 308 -20.59 -9.23 15.45
C MET A 308 -22.11 -9.03 15.55
N ILE A 309 -22.91 -9.88 14.91
CA ILE A 309 -24.38 -9.84 15.01
C ILE A 309 -24.82 -10.07 16.47
N ALA A 310 -24.29 -11.10 17.12
CA ALA A 310 -24.63 -11.42 18.50
C ALA A 310 -24.22 -10.32 19.49
N ALA A 311 -23.14 -9.58 19.21
CA ALA A 311 -22.69 -8.44 20.00
C ALA A 311 -23.45 -7.14 19.67
N GLY A 312 -24.29 -7.11 18.63
CA GLY A 312 -24.99 -5.91 18.18
C GLY A 312 -24.01 -4.83 17.70
N ALA A 313 -23.04 -5.20 16.88
CA ALA A 313 -22.04 -4.25 16.40
C ALA A 313 -22.67 -3.16 15.51
N ASP A 314 -22.59 -1.89 15.96
CA ASP A 314 -23.12 -0.72 15.27
C ASP A 314 -22.08 -0.07 14.35
N VAL A 315 -20.78 -0.27 14.65
CA VAL A 315 -19.63 0.22 13.88
C VAL A 315 -18.70 -0.95 13.59
N VAL A 316 -18.24 -1.06 12.34
CA VAL A 316 -17.29 -2.09 11.93
C VAL A 316 -16.11 -1.44 11.21
N PHE A 317 -14.88 -1.78 11.66
CA PHE A 317 -13.63 -1.49 10.97
C PHE A 317 -13.14 -2.77 10.26
N PRO A 318 -13.43 -2.95 8.96
CA PRO A 318 -13.06 -4.15 8.22
C PRO A 318 -11.65 -4.01 7.61
N LEU A 319 -10.62 -4.06 8.44
CA LEU A 319 -9.22 -3.85 8.06
C LEU A 319 -8.63 -5.09 7.38
N LEU A 320 -9.19 -5.45 6.25
CA LEU A 320 -8.74 -6.54 5.40
C LEU A 320 -8.13 -5.99 4.10
N ASN A 321 -7.41 -6.83 3.39
CA ASN A 321 -6.83 -6.47 2.09
C ASN A 321 -7.88 -6.52 0.95
N LEU A 322 -7.47 -6.05 -0.23
CA LEU A 322 -8.31 -5.99 -1.43
C LEU A 322 -9.08 -7.28 -1.73
N PRO A 323 -8.47 -8.50 -1.74
CA PRO A 323 -9.20 -9.72 -2.08
C PRO A 323 -10.11 -10.25 -0.97
N SER A 324 -9.99 -9.76 0.25
CA SER A 324 -10.72 -10.29 1.42
C SER A 324 -11.95 -9.46 1.80
N LEU A 325 -11.89 -8.14 1.61
CA LEU A 325 -12.97 -7.21 1.99
C LEU A 325 -14.31 -7.53 1.32
N PRO A 326 -14.40 -7.71 -0.02
CA PRO A 326 -15.69 -8.02 -0.66
C PRO A 326 -16.34 -9.26 -0.09
N GLY A 327 -15.52 -10.29 0.20
CA GLY A 327 -16.00 -11.52 0.80
C GLY A 327 -16.55 -11.34 2.22
N LEU A 328 -15.97 -10.45 3.03
CA LEU A 328 -16.50 -10.13 4.36
C LEU A 328 -17.85 -9.39 4.25
N ILE A 329 -17.94 -8.39 3.38
CA ILE A 329 -19.19 -7.65 3.17
C ILE A 329 -20.30 -8.59 2.66
N GLY A 330 -19.98 -9.46 1.68
CA GLY A 330 -20.91 -10.47 1.19
C GLY A 330 -21.38 -11.43 2.28
N GLU A 331 -20.51 -11.79 3.22
CA GLU A 331 -20.86 -12.63 4.37
C GLU A 331 -21.79 -11.91 5.36
N MET A 332 -21.57 -10.62 5.63
CA MET A 332 -22.46 -9.80 6.45
C MET A 332 -23.87 -9.75 5.84
N VAL A 333 -23.98 -9.55 4.52
CA VAL A 333 -25.23 -9.58 3.78
C VAL A 333 -25.89 -10.96 3.86
N ARG A 334 -25.14 -12.03 3.65
CA ARG A 334 -25.62 -13.41 3.67
C ARG A 334 -26.23 -13.81 5.02
N GLN A 335 -25.65 -13.31 6.12
CA GLN A 335 -26.12 -13.55 7.49
C GLN A 335 -27.17 -12.52 7.94
N GLU A 336 -27.65 -11.66 7.05
CA GLU A 336 -28.66 -10.63 7.37
C GLU A 336 -28.23 -9.71 8.54
N MET A 337 -26.92 -9.39 8.61
CA MET A 337 -26.43 -8.48 9.64
C MET A 337 -27.14 -7.11 9.51
N PRO A 338 -27.66 -6.53 10.61
CA PRO A 338 -28.11 -5.15 10.57
C PRO A 338 -26.99 -4.25 10.05
N ARG A 339 -27.30 -3.35 9.10
CA ARG A 339 -26.29 -2.52 8.46
C ARG A 339 -25.56 -1.62 9.48
N PRO A 340 -24.27 -1.85 9.74
CA PRO A 340 -23.48 -1.04 10.65
C PRO A 340 -22.96 0.20 9.93
N THR A 341 -22.42 1.17 10.66
CA THR A 341 -21.52 2.17 10.09
C THR A 341 -20.18 1.50 9.78
N ILE A 342 -19.75 1.53 8.53
CA ILE A 342 -18.48 0.93 8.10
C ILE A 342 -17.43 2.04 7.99
N ILE A 343 -16.27 1.82 8.62
CA ILE A 343 -15.16 2.78 8.65
C ILE A 343 -13.89 2.05 8.26
N GLN A 344 -13.24 2.52 7.19
CA GLN A 344 -12.09 1.90 6.56
C GLN A 344 -10.89 2.84 6.59
N ALA A 345 -9.71 2.32 6.88
CA ALA A 345 -8.45 2.98 6.56
C ALA A 345 -8.06 2.64 5.12
N GLY A 346 -7.51 3.59 4.39
CA GLY A 346 -7.06 3.40 3.00
C GLY A 346 -5.78 2.55 2.88
N LEU A 347 -5.71 1.45 3.65
CA LEU A 347 -4.63 0.47 3.62
C LEU A 347 -4.86 -0.57 2.52
N ASN A 348 -3.78 -1.20 2.06
CA ASN A 348 -3.84 -2.38 1.18
C ASN A 348 -4.74 -2.19 -0.06
N GLY A 349 -4.69 -1.00 -0.67
CA GLY A 349 -5.48 -0.66 -1.87
C GLY A 349 -6.96 -0.38 -1.63
N GLN A 350 -7.42 -0.33 -0.38
CA GLN A 350 -8.84 -0.17 -0.05
C GLN A 350 -9.43 1.21 -0.38
N SER A 351 -8.60 2.23 -0.56
CA SER A 351 -9.01 3.55 -1.02
C SER A 351 -9.03 3.70 -2.55
N GLY A 352 -8.77 2.63 -3.29
CA GLY A 352 -8.73 2.64 -4.76
C GLY A 352 -10.05 2.25 -5.41
N ASP A 353 -10.23 2.68 -6.65
CA ASP A 353 -11.44 2.35 -7.44
C ASP A 353 -11.59 0.85 -7.71
N VAL A 354 -10.48 0.12 -7.81
CA VAL A 354 -10.51 -1.35 -7.93
C VAL A 354 -11.20 -1.98 -6.71
N ALA A 355 -10.89 -1.50 -5.49
CA ALA A 355 -11.57 -1.97 -4.28
C ALA A 355 -13.06 -1.65 -4.31
N ALA A 356 -13.41 -0.40 -4.68
CA ALA A 356 -14.79 0.04 -4.77
C ALA A 356 -15.63 -0.81 -5.74
N ARG A 357 -15.12 -1.04 -6.94
CA ARG A 357 -15.80 -1.87 -7.94
C ARG A 357 -15.97 -3.31 -7.47
N ASN A 358 -14.95 -3.88 -6.83
CA ASN A 358 -14.97 -5.28 -6.42
C ASN A 358 -15.94 -5.59 -5.28
N VAL A 359 -16.35 -4.62 -4.46
CA VAL A 359 -17.41 -4.85 -3.47
C VAL A 359 -18.71 -5.28 -4.17
N ALA A 360 -19.12 -4.57 -5.21
CA ALA A 360 -20.34 -4.91 -5.94
C ALA A 360 -20.14 -6.01 -6.99
N SER A 361 -19.06 -5.99 -7.77
CA SER A 361 -18.84 -6.95 -8.86
C SER A 361 -18.50 -8.35 -8.34
N PHE A 362 -17.70 -8.47 -7.28
CA PHE A 362 -17.30 -9.77 -6.72
C PHE A 362 -18.31 -10.33 -5.70
N ALA A 363 -18.83 -9.50 -4.79
CA ALA A 363 -19.76 -9.93 -3.74
C ALA A 363 -21.23 -9.67 -4.07
N GLY A 364 -21.51 -9.05 -5.19
CA GLY A 364 -22.86 -8.80 -5.72
C GLY A 364 -23.45 -7.44 -5.31
N PRO A 365 -24.54 -7.02 -6.03
CA PRO A 365 -25.17 -5.71 -5.81
C PRO A 365 -25.65 -5.45 -4.38
N ALA A 366 -26.10 -6.51 -3.67
CA ALA A 366 -26.52 -6.39 -2.28
C ALA A 366 -25.35 -6.02 -1.35
N ALA A 367 -24.13 -6.48 -1.66
CA ALA A 367 -22.93 -6.09 -0.93
C ALA A 367 -22.54 -4.64 -1.22
N GLY A 368 -22.67 -4.19 -2.49
CA GLY A 368 -22.50 -2.79 -2.86
C GLY A 368 -23.43 -1.88 -2.07
N ALA A 369 -24.72 -2.19 -2.05
CA ALA A 369 -25.73 -1.43 -1.29
C ALA A 369 -25.52 -1.50 0.23
N PHE A 370 -24.98 -2.59 0.74
CA PHE A 370 -24.66 -2.73 2.17
C PHE A 370 -23.46 -1.86 2.57
N TYR A 371 -22.47 -1.75 1.69
CA TYR A 371 -21.23 -0.98 1.91
C TYR A 371 -21.38 0.50 1.59
N ASP A 372 -22.46 0.92 0.90
CA ASP A 372 -22.76 2.31 0.54
C ASP A 372 -22.70 3.25 1.75
N GLY A 373 -22.08 4.43 1.62
CA GLY A 373 -21.84 5.38 2.72
C GLY A 373 -20.68 4.97 3.66
N ALA A 374 -19.88 3.96 3.32
CA ALA A 374 -18.70 3.63 4.12
C ALA A 374 -17.68 4.77 4.08
N LEU A 375 -17.23 5.19 5.28
CA LEU A 375 -16.16 6.17 5.43
C LEU A 375 -14.80 5.50 5.16
N ILE A 376 -13.98 6.12 4.32
CA ILE A 376 -12.62 5.67 4.03
C ILE A 376 -11.68 6.85 4.29
N VAL A 377 -10.65 6.67 5.12
CA VAL A 377 -9.65 7.71 5.37
C VAL A 377 -8.36 7.35 4.63
N ALA A 378 -7.89 8.23 3.77
CA ALA A 378 -6.73 7.98 2.91
C ALA A 378 -5.90 9.25 2.69
N SER A 379 -4.67 9.09 2.21
CA SER A 379 -3.83 10.22 1.79
C SER A 379 -4.09 10.63 0.34
N GLN A 380 -4.64 9.75 -0.48
CA GLN A 380 -4.91 10.01 -1.89
C GLN A 380 -6.35 10.46 -2.11
N PRO A 381 -6.61 11.50 -2.92
CA PRO A 381 -7.96 12.02 -3.19
C PRO A 381 -8.65 11.21 -4.30
N THR A 382 -8.79 9.90 -4.10
CA THR A 382 -9.48 9.03 -5.05
C THR A 382 -10.86 9.58 -5.39
N GLY A 383 -11.16 9.68 -6.67
CA GLY A 383 -12.44 10.18 -7.16
C GLY A 383 -12.61 11.71 -7.16
N ALA A 384 -11.60 12.48 -6.74
CA ALA A 384 -11.68 13.95 -6.77
C ALA A 384 -11.99 14.49 -8.16
N SER A 385 -11.44 13.87 -9.18
CA SER A 385 -11.68 14.23 -10.59
C SER A 385 -13.13 14.00 -11.07
N ARG A 386 -13.93 13.24 -10.32
CA ARG A 386 -15.36 13.01 -10.59
C ARG A 386 -16.24 14.14 -10.10
N LEU A 387 -15.73 14.98 -9.22
CA LEU A 387 -16.49 16.10 -8.68
C LEU A 387 -16.67 17.17 -9.74
N SER A 388 -17.90 17.73 -9.83
CA SER A 388 -18.19 18.81 -10.75
C SER A 388 -17.31 20.03 -10.48
N GLY A 389 -16.63 20.53 -11.51
CA GLY A 389 -15.74 21.68 -11.41
C GLY A 389 -14.35 21.36 -10.86
N SER A 390 -13.99 20.09 -10.69
CA SER A 390 -12.62 19.71 -10.36
C SER A 390 -11.66 20.04 -11.50
N GLU A 391 -10.57 20.68 -11.18
CA GLU A 391 -9.45 20.89 -12.11
C GLU A 391 -8.48 19.72 -12.01
N ILE A 392 -7.97 19.27 -13.16
CA ILE A 392 -6.90 18.28 -13.19
C ILE A 392 -5.63 18.99 -12.72
N PRO A 393 -4.93 18.47 -11.67
CA PRO A 393 -3.68 19.05 -11.24
C PRO A 393 -2.67 19.15 -12.39
N ALA A 394 -1.91 20.22 -12.43
CA ALA A 394 -0.93 20.46 -13.51
C ALA A 394 0.07 19.31 -13.65
N PHE A 395 0.46 18.71 -12.54
CA PHE A 395 1.37 17.56 -12.53
C PHE A 395 0.72 16.32 -13.16
N ASP A 396 -0.52 16.00 -12.81
CA ASP A 396 -1.25 14.87 -13.38
C ASP A 396 -1.41 15.06 -14.89
N ALA A 397 -1.77 16.26 -15.32
CA ALA A 397 -1.90 16.60 -16.73
C ALA A 397 -0.56 16.43 -17.48
N MET A 398 0.54 16.88 -16.90
CA MET A 398 1.89 16.70 -17.45
C MET A 398 2.23 15.20 -17.58
N CYS A 399 2.10 14.42 -16.52
CA CYS A 399 2.44 12.99 -16.54
C CYS A 399 1.63 12.23 -17.60
N ASN A 400 0.32 12.49 -17.68
CA ASN A 400 -0.54 11.84 -18.65
C ASN A 400 -0.23 12.26 -20.10
N THR A 401 0.09 13.53 -20.31
CA THR A 401 0.49 14.06 -21.64
C THR A 401 1.80 13.43 -22.08
N GLU A 402 2.80 13.40 -21.22
CA GLU A 402 4.12 12.83 -21.52
C GLU A 402 4.04 11.33 -21.77
N TYR A 403 3.26 10.60 -20.97
CA TYR A 403 3.04 9.18 -21.20
C TYR A 403 2.34 8.92 -22.55
N ALA A 404 1.26 9.66 -22.85
CA ALA A 404 0.55 9.49 -24.12
C ALA A 404 1.47 9.74 -25.32
N ARG A 405 2.34 10.77 -25.23
CA ARG A 405 3.31 11.10 -26.27
C ARG A 405 4.39 10.03 -26.41
N ALA A 406 5.02 9.61 -25.30
CA ALA A 406 6.16 8.71 -25.32
C ALA A 406 5.77 7.25 -25.60
N SER A 407 4.53 6.85 -25.25
CA SER A 407 4.00 5.51 -25.56
C SER A 407 3.51 5.35 -27.00
N GLY A 408 3.74 6.36 -27.86
CA GLY A 408 3.33 6.32 -29.27
C GLY A 408 1.83 6.37 -29.52
N ARG A 409 1.04 6.82 -28.55
CA ARG A 409 -0.41 7.00 -28.69
C ARG A 409 -0.70 8.20 -29.61
N PRO A 410 -1.87 8.25 -30.27
CA PRO A 410 -2.22 9.39 -31.11
C PRO A 410 -2.10 10.73 -30.38
N THR A 411 -1.65 11.77 -31.08
CA THR A 411 -1.55 13.12 -30.51
C THR A 411 -2.91 13.57 -29.98
N GLY A 412 -2.94 14.09 -28.76
CA GLY A 412 -4.17 14.51 -28.09
C GLY A 412 -4.92 13.38 -27.38
N THR A 413 -4.34 12.18 -27.26
CA THR A 413 -4.91 11.16 -26.38
C THR A 413 -4.97 11.71 -24.96
N THR A 414 -6.18 11.71 -24.39
CA THR A 414 -6.42 12.04 -22.99
C THR A 414 -6.97 10.81 -22.29
N PHE A 415 -6.49 10.55 -21.09
CA PHE A 415 -7.05 9.50 -20.25
C PHE A 415 -8.14 10.10 -19.38
N SER A 416 -9.24 9.38 -19.21
CA SER A 416 -10.26 9.78 -18.23
C SER A 416 -9.60 9.79 -16.83
N PRO A 417 -9.73 10.89 -16.07
CA PRO A 417 -9.20 10.94 -14.72
C PRO A 417 -9.79 9.89 -13.77
N SER A 418 -10.93 9.29 -14.14
CA SER A 418 -11.56 8.18 -13.42
C SER A 418 -11.00 6.81 -13.82
N SER A 419 -10.16 6.72 -14.86
CA SER A 419 -9.61 5.44 -15.32
C SER A 419 -8.42 4.97 -14.49
N ASP A 420 -8.28 3.66 -14.33
CA ASP A 420 -7.16 3.07 -13.61
C ASP A 420 -5.81 3.39 -14.28
N ILE A 421 -5.78 3.46 -15.62
CA ILE A 421 -4.57 3.83 -16.35
C ILE A 421 -4.10 5.24 -16.01
N TYR A 422 -5.02 6.20 -15.88
CA TYR A 422 -4.68 7.57 -15.49
C TYR A 422 -3.91 7.59 -14.17
N ARG A 423 -4.43 6.89 -13.17
CA ARG A 423 -3.82 6.84 -11.84
C ARG A 423 -2.48 6.11 -11.86
N THR A 424 -2.39 4.98 -12.55
CA THR A 424 -1.13 4.23 -12.67
C THR A 424 -0.05 5.06 -13.37
N VAL A 425 -0.41 5.83 -14.39
CA VAL A 425 0.50 6.76 -15.07
C VAL A 425 1.03 7.83 -14.12
N VAL A 426 0.14 8.46 -13.35
CA VAL A 426 0.51 9.51 -12.40
C VAL A 426 1.40 8.97 -11.28
N GLU A 427 1.10 7.78 -10.78
CA GLU A 427 1.89 7.10 -9.74
C GLU A 427 3.28 6.71 -10.25
N ALA A 428 3.37 6.08 -11.42
CA ALA A 428 4.64 5.72 -12.04
C ALA A 428 5.51 6.94 -12.36
N CYS A 429 4.90 8.01 -12.86
CA CYS A 429 5.55 9.29 -13.08
C CYS A 429 6.16 9.85 -11.79
N SER A 430 5.41 9.81 -10.68
CA SER A 430 5.88 10.24 -9.37
C SER A 430 7.07 9.43 -8.89
N VAL A 431 6.97 8.11 -9.00
CA VAL A 431 8.05 7.19 -8.59
C VAL A 431 9.33 7.46 -9.38
N ILE A 432 9.25 7.52 -10.71
CA ILE A 432 10.44 7.78 -11.54
C ILE A 432 11.04 9.17 -11.25
N ARG A 433 10.22 10.18 -10.98
CA ARG A 433 10.72 11.51 -10.62
C ARG A 433 11.42 11.53 -9.27
N ILE A 434 10.92 10.79 -8.28
CA ILE A 434 11.58 10.59 -6.97
C ILE A 434 12.92 9.89 -7.17
N VAL A 435 12.95 8.80 -7.93
CA VAL A 435 14.16 8.03 -8.24
C VAL A 435 15.18 8.92 -8.98
N ALA A 436 14.77 9.61 -10.03
CA ALA A 436 15.65 10.46 -10.81
C ALA A 436 16.21 11.60 -9.96
N ARG A 437 15.37 12.21 -9.10
CA ARG A 437 15.81 13.27 -8.20
C ARG A 437 16.80 12.77 -7.16
N SER A 438 16.57 11.61 -6.55
CA SER A 438 17.50 11.06 -5.54
C SER A 438 18.89 10.76 -6.15
N VAL A 439 18.94 10.25 -7.37
CA VAL A 439 20.20 10.03 -8.09
C VAL A 439 20.87 11.38 -8.44
N TYR A 440 20.09 12.38 -8.83
CA TYR A 440 20.60 13.72 -9.11
C TYR A 440 21.16 14.41 -7.86
N ASP A 441 20.43 14.40 -6.74
CA ASP A 441 20.83 15.00 -5.48
C ASP A 441 22.07 14.33 -4.87
N ALA A 442 22.25 13.03 -5.15
CA ALA A 442 23.46 12.29 -4.77
C ALA A 442 24.72 12.75 -5.53
N GLY A 443 24.55 13.57 -6.58
CA GLY A 443 25.64 14.17 -7.33
C GLY A 443 26.16 13.36 -8.50
N PRO A 444 27.21 13.87 -9.20
CA PRO A 444 27.66 13.29 -10.46
C PRO A 444 28.35 11.92 -10.32
N ASP A 445 28.91 11.59 -9.18
CA ASP A 445 29.62 10.33 -8.92
C ASP A 445 29.10 9.66 -7.65
N PRO A 446 27.79 9.31 -7.60
CA PRO A 446 27.17 8.82 -6.39
C PRO A 446 27.60 7.38 -6.10
N ARG A 447 27.65 7.02 -4.84
CA ARG A 447 27.57 5.63 -4.38
C ARG A 447 26.12 5.28 -4.08
N ARG A 448 25.81 4.00 -3.96
CA ARG A 448 24.48 3.56 -3.59
C ARG A 448 23.96 4.25 -2.32
N ARG A 449 24.80 4.34 -1.29
CA ARG A 449 24.42 5.00 -0.03
C ARG A 449 24.16 6.50 -0.19
N ASP A 450 24.81 7.17 -1.12
CA ASP A 450 24.57 8.61 -1.39
C ASP A 450 23.17 8.79 -2.03
N VAL A 451 22.76 7.87 -2.92
CA VAL A 451 21.41 7.88 -3.51
C VAL A 451 20.33 7.64 -2.45
N ILE A 452 20.55 6.70 -1.53
CA ILE A 452 19.65 6.44 -0.42
C ILE A 452 19.57 7.64 0.51
N HIS A 453 20.71 8.23 0.87
CA HIS A 453 20.74 9.45 1.69
C HIS A 453 20.01 10.63 1.02
N ALA A 454 20.15 10.78 -0.30
CA ALA A 454 19.39 11.79 -1.04
C ALA A 454 17.88 11.47 -1.04
N LEU A 455 17.50 10.19 -1.15
CA LEU A 455 16.11 9.75 -1.06
C LEU A 455 15.51 10.09 0.31
N GLU A 456 16.25 9.89 1.39
CA GLU A 456 15.86 10.24 2.75
C GLU A 456 15.63 11.75 2.93
N HIS A 457 16.37 12.59 2.20
CA HIS A 457 16.40 14.05 2.38
C HIS A 457 15.78 14.83 1.21
N LEU A 458 14.81 14.25 0.51
CA LEU A 458 14.12 14.94 -0.61
C LEU A 458 13.49 16.28 -0.21
N GLY A 459 13.18 16.47 1.08
CA GLY A 459 12.48 17.64 1.58
C GLY A 459 11.02 17.67 1.13
N PRO A 460 10.51 18.85 0.78
CA PRO A 460 9.17 18.97 0.21
C PRO A 460 9.06 18.23 -1.12
N VAL A 461 8.02 17.43 -1.27
CA VAL A 461 7.70 16.68 -2.48
C VAL A 461 6.26 16.98 -2.88
N ASP A 462 6.09 17.49 -4.09
CA ASP A 462 4.76 17.66 -4.65
C ASP A 462 4.43 16.42 -5.47
N LEU A 463 3.58 15.57 -4.92
CA LEU A 463 3.17 14.32 -5.55
C LEU A 463 1.72 14.41 -6.00
N PRO A 464 1.39 13.82 -7.14
CA PRO A 464 0.01 13.76 -7.61
C PRO A 464 -0.89 13.13 -6.56
N GLY A 465 -1.97 13.83 -6.27
CA GLY A 465 -2.95 13.32 -5.34
C GLY A 465 -2.48 13.19 -3.88
N MET A 466 -1.29 13.68 -3.55
CA MET A 466 -0.77 13.73 -2.19
C MET A 466 -0.27 15.14 -1.88
N HIS A 467 -1.13 15.98 -1.41
CA HIS A 467 -0.78 17.30 -0.91
C HIS A 467 -1.14 17.41 0.57
N PRO A 468 -0.18 17.77 1.34
CA PRO A 468 1.25 17.90 1.17
C PRO A 468 2.01 16.62 1.45
N ALA A 469 3.25 16.58 1.00
CA ALA A 469 4.16 15.50 1.28
C ALA A 469 5.58 16.05 1.54
N THR A 470 6.26 15.51 2.55
CA THR A 470 7.65 15.87 2.87
C THR A 470 8.42 14.63 3.25
N SER A 471 9.72 14.62 2.96
CA SER A 471 10.66 13.69 3.57
C SER A 471 11.75 14.43 4.32
N GLY A 472 12.43 13.76 5.24
CA GLY A 472 13.54 14.30 6.00
C GLY A 472 14.04 13.28 7.02
N HIS A 473 15.10 13.63 7.70
CA HIS A 473 15.66 12.76 8.72
C HIS A 473 14.57 12.25 9.67
N ARG A 474 14.38 10.94 9.74
CA ARG A 474 13.34 10.23 10.50
C ARG A 474 11.90 10.36 9.97
N LYS A 475 11.68 10.97 8.82
CA LYS A 475 10.35 11.00 8.19
C LYS A 475 10.44 10.41 6.78
N HIS A 476 10.09 9.14 6.68
CA HIS A 476 10.19 8.33 5.48
C HIS A 476 8.83 7.91 4.91
N ALA A 477 7.73 8.28 5.59
CA ALA A 477 6.38 8.22 5.04
C ALA A 477 6.00 9.62 4.55
N LEU A 478 5.93 9.79 3.23
CA LEU A 478 5.84 11.11 2.58
C LEU A 478 4.59 11.92 2.94
N PRO A 479 3.35 11.36 2.93
CA PRO A 479 2.15 12.17 3.13
C PRO A 479 2.12 12.88 4.48
N ASP A 480 1.79 14.17 4.47
CA ASP A 480 1.57 15.01 5.65
C ASP A 480 0.09 15.20 5.97
N GLY A 481 -0.78 14.65 5.14
CA GLY A 481 -2.21 14.83 5.29
C GLY A 481 -3.02 13.63 4.83
N VAL A 482 -4.24 13.57 5.33
CA VAL A 482 -5.28 12.62 4.91
C VAL A 482 -6.58 13.36 4.64
N LEU A 483 -7.48 12.72 3.93
CA LEU A 483 -8.83 13.21 3.70
C LEU A 483 -9.83 12.09 3.89
N ASP A 484 -11.08 12.49 4.08
CA ASP A 484 -12.21 11.57 4.15
C ASP A 484 -12.75 11.33 2.77
N LEU A 485 -12.93 10.07 2.46
CA LEU A 485 -13.58 9.56 1.26
C LEU A 485 -14.86 8.82 1.68
N GLU A 486 -15.81 8.72 0.77
CA GLU A 486 -17.03 7.95 0.95
C GLU A 486 -17.24 7.01 -0.23
N TYR A 487 -17.64 5.79 0.06
CA TYR A 487 -18.07 4.84 -0.95
C TYR A 487 -19.52 5.10 -1.31
N GLY A 488 -19.79 5.30 -2.59
CA GLY A 488 -21.14 5.46 -3.15
C GLY A 488 -21.54 4.25 -4.01
N TYR A 489 -22.79 3.79 -3.86
CA TYR A 489 -23.33 2.70 -4.68
C TYR A 489 -24.83 2.87 -4.95
N PRO A 490 -25.29 2.74 -6.21
CA PRO A 490 -24.46 2.73 -7.42
C PRO A 490 -23.74 4.06 -7.58
N CYS A 491 -22.63 4.11 -8.34
CA CYS A 491 -21.84 5.33 -8.49
C CYS A 491 -22.69 6.49 -9.06
N GLY A 492 -23.48 6.21 -10.12
CA GLY A 492 -24.51 7.12 -10.61
C GLY A 492 -24.03 8.49 -11.10
N LEU A 493 -22.73 8.71 -11.25
CA LEU A 493 -22.16 9.98 -11.69
C LEU A 493 -22.08 10.03 -13.22
N ASP A 494 -22.46 11.15 -13.80
CA ASP A 494 -22.35 11.40 -15.25
C ASP A 494 -20.89 11.42 -15.75
N THR A 495 -19.94 11.52 -14.82
CA THR A 495 -18.49 11.57 -15.09
C THR A 495 -17.82 10.20 -15.13
N VAL A 496 -18.54 9.13 -14.83
CA VAL A 496 -18.06 7.75 -14.83
C VAL A 496 -18.38 7.08 -16.16
N ASP A 497 -17.48 6.21 -16.62
CA ASP A 497 -17.71 5.47 -17.86
C ASP A 497 -19.02 4.67 -17.80
N PRO A 498 -19.79 4.60 -18.91
CA PRO A 498 -21.12 3.98 -18.90
C PRO A 498 -21.18 2.54 -18.39
N GLY A 499 -20.07 1.78 -18.46
CA GLY A 499 -19.97 0.42 -17.92
C GLY A 499 -19.70 0.34 -16.41
N GLU A 500 -19.44 1.46 -15.77
CA GLU A 500 -19.10 1.55 -14.35
C GLU A 500 -20.20 2.18 -13.48
N THR A 501 -21.26 2.73 -14.10
CA THR A 501 -22.36 3.42 -13.39
C THR A 501 -23.08 2.55 -12.38
N ASP A 502 -23.17 1.25 -12.64
CA ASP A 502 -23.83 0.26 -11.78
C ASP A 502 -22.89 -0.34 -10.72
N LEU A 503 -21.63 0.10 -10.70
CA LEU A 503 -20.60 -0.32 -9.74
C LEU A 503 -20.45 0.74 -8.64
N GLY A 504 -19.68 0.40 -7.61
CA GLY A 504 -19.32 1.33 -6.56
C GLY A 504 -18.17 2.24 -6.98
N CYS A 505 -18.16 3.46 -6.46
CA CYS A 505 -17.05 4.40 -6.59
C CYS A 505 -16.71 5.07 -5.25
N ILE A 506 -15.52 5.66 -5.19
CA ILE A 506 -15.05 6.40 -4.03
C ILE A 506 -14.95 7.87 -4.39
N MET A 507 -15.36 8.76 -3.46
CA MET A 507 -15.34 10.21 -3.65
C MET A 507 -14.88 10.93 -2.39
N PRO A 508 -14.15 12.04 -2.50
CA PRO A 508 -13.84 12.90 -1.35
C PRO A 508 -15.11 13.54 -0.78
N VAL A 509 -15.22 13.53 0.56
CA VAL A 509 -16.31 14.18 1.30
C VAL A 509 -15.80 15.27 2.25
N GLY A 510 -14.56 15.72 2.05
CA GLY A 510 -13.92 16.78 2.82
C GLY A 510 -12.58 17.19 2.24
N GLY A 511 -11.97 18.20 2.83
CA GLY A 511 -10.61 18.64 2.51
C GLY A 511 -9.53 17.83 3.25
N TYR A 512 -8.27 18.07 2.88
CA TYR A 512 -7.13 17.50 3.59
C TYR A 512 -7.06 17.97 5.04
N ARG A 513 -6.70 17.03 5.91
CA ARG A 513 -6.38 17.26 7.31
C ARG A 513 -4.94 16.82 7.54
N ARG A 514 -4.20 17.58 8.35
CA ARG A 514 -2.83 17.19 8.71
C ARG A 514 -2.82 15.91 9.54
N LEU A 515 -1.85 15.07 9.23
CA LEU A 515 -1.39 14.03 10.13
C LEU A 515 -0.66 14.75 11.27
N GLY A 516 -1.26 14.78 12.45
CA GLY A 516 -0.75 15.48 13.61
C GLY A 516 0.09 14.64 14.48
#